data_594c8bc3632478b20ec2f4f6def26ae0
#
_entry.id   594c8bc3632478b20ec2f4f6def26ae0
#
_cell.length_a   1.000
_cell.length_b   1.000
_cell.length_c   1.000
_cell.angle_alpha   90.00
_cell.angle_beta   90.00
_cell.angle_gamma   90.00
#
_symmetry.space_group_name_H-M   'P 1'
#
loop_
_entity.id
_entity.type
_entity.pdbx_description
1 polymer ?
#
loop_
_entity_poly.entity_id
_entity_poly.type
_entity_poly.pdbx_seq_one_letter_code
_entity_poly.pdbx_strand_id
1 'polypeptide(L)'
;MEIAKLMTSYQRSKGRPPFSCAVIVDDHAEDQQVVRSKSSNGQVGELVSLFVKGRHFGLSTFVTSQSYKFLAPEIRKNALSLLAWRTRTSGASSDTQAIAEAVGGTLPGGAKQAEQLLKEITSEKYQCAYLDMTADPGKIWHRGWEPIGF
;
A
#
# COMPACT_ATOMS: atom_id res chain seq x y z
N MET A 1 -11.01 -4.08 -17.81
CA MET A 1 -9.62 -4.61 -17.75
C MET A 1 -9.07 -5.04 -19.11
N GLU A 2 -9.27 -4.24 -20.14
CA GLU A 2 -8.77 -4.52 -21.51
C GLU A 2 -7.22 -4.41 -21.60
N ILE A 3 -6.63 -3.41 -20.95
CA ILE A 3 -5.16 -3.22 -20.92
C ILE A 3 -4.44 -4.48 -20.44
N ALA A 4 -4.91 -5.09 -19.34
CA ALA A 4 -4.31 -6.31 -18.81
C ALA A 4 -4.40 -7.49 -19.80
N LYS A 5 -5.49 -7.60 -20.56
CA LYS A 5 -5.64 -8.62 -21.60
C LYS A 5 -4.70 -8.38 -22.77
N LEU A 6 -4.58 -7.13 -23.22
CA LEU A 6 -3.67 -6.72 -24.28
C LEU A 6 -2.20 -6.98 -23.88
N MET A 7 -1.80 -6.61 -22.67
CA MET A 7 -0.46 -6.88 -22.14
C MET A 7 -0.20 -8.38 -22.02
N THR A 8 -1.19 -9.17 -21.58
CA THR A 8 -1.04 -10.64 -21.51
C THR A 8 -0.86 -11.26 -22.89
N SER A 9 -1.61 -10.82 -23.91
CA SER A 9 -1.48 -11.33 -25.28
C SER A 9 -0.12 -11.00 -25.88
N TYR A 10 0.38 -9.78 -25.66
CA TYR A 10 1.69 -9.36 -26.11
C TYR A 10 2.82 -10.09 -25.36
N GLN A 11 2.69 -10.26 -24.05
CA GLN A 11 3.66 -10.99 -23.24
C GLN A 11 3.80 -12.45 -23.70
N ARG A 12 2.70 -13.11 -24.08
CA ARG A 12 2.73 -14.45 -24.66
C ARG A 12 3.48 -14.51 -25.98
N SER A 13 3.43 -13.43 -26.79
CA SER A 13 4.11 -13.37 -28.10
C SER A 13 5.58 -12.98 -28.03
N LYS A 14 5.98 -12.16 -27.06
CA LYS A 14 7.33 -11.56 -26.96
C LYS A 14 8.07 -11.88 -25.66
N GLY A 15 7.47 -12.60 -24.73
CA GLY A 15 8.06 -12.95 -23.43
C GLY A 15 8.13 -11.82 -22.40
N ARG A 16 7.73 -10.59 -22.75
CA ARG A 16 7.67 -9.44 -21.84
C ARG A 16 6.66 -8.41 -22.35
N PRO A 17 6.05 -7.60 -21.45
CA PRO A 17 5.15 -6.53 -21.88
C PRO A 17 5.91 -5.46 -22.68
N PRO A 18 5.24 -4.80 -23.64
CA PRO A 18 5.82 -3.77 -24.50
C PRO A 18 6.22 -2.49 -23.74
N PHE A 19 5.57 -2.24 -22.62
CA PHE A 19 5.75 -1.04 -21.80
C PHE A 19 5.34 -1.33 -20.37
N SER A 20 5.81 -0.52 -19.43
CA SER A 20 5.33 -0.48 -18.04
C SER A 20 4.23 0.58 -17.93
N CYS A 21 3.19 0.27 -17.17
CA CYS A 21 2.05 1.16 -16.98
C CYS A 21 1.84 1.43 -15.49
N ALA A 22 1.54 2.67 -15.14
CA ALA A 22 1.13 3.05 -13.79
C ALA A 22 -0.38 3.27 -13.76
N VAL A 23 -1.05 2.67 -12.78
CA VAL A 23 -2.46 2.91 -12.48
C VAL A 23 -2.51 3.69 -11.17
N ILE A 24 -3.06 4.89 -11.22
CA ILE A 24 -3.23 5.75 -10.05
C ILE A 24 -4.71 5.84 -9.73
N VAL A 25 -5.08 5.46 -8.52
CA VAL A 25 -6.45 5.55 -7.99
C VAL A 25 -6.41 6.56 -6.84
N ASP A 26 -6.93 7.75 -7.11
CA ASP A 26 -6.89 8.86 -6.18
C ASP A 26 -8.25 9.04 -5.51
N ASP A 27 -8.27 9.02 -4.17
CA ASP A 27 -9.43 9.27 -3.30
C ASP A 27 -10.70 8.43 -3.56
N HIS A 28 -10.55 7.27 -4.20
CA HIS A 28 -11.64 6.31 -4.45
C HIS A 28 -11.63 5.11 -3.49
N ALA A 29 -10.82 5.16 -2.43
CA ALA A 29 -10.71 4.06 -1.48
C ALA A 29 -11.98 3.87 -0.62
N GLU A 30 -12.91 4.83 -0.64
CA GLU A 30 -14.22 4.73 0.01
C GLU A 30 -15.27 4.05 -0.86
N ASP A 31 -15.06 3.98 -2.16
CA ASP A 31 -15.98 3.29 -3.07
C ASP A 31 -15.90 1.78 -2.84
N GLN A 32 -16.91 1.26 -2.16
CA GLN A 32 -17.01 -0.15 -1.82
C GLN A 32 -17.00 -1.09 -3.05
N GLN A 33 -17.36 -0.61 -4.24
CA GLN A 33 -17.32 -1.42 -5.47
C GLN A 33 -15.87 -1.57 -5.96
N VAL A 34 -15.03 -0.56 -5.76
CA VAL A 34 -13.63 -0.54 -6.18
C VAL A 34 -12.74 -1.31 -5.19
N VAL A 35 -13.03 -1.20 -3.90
CA VAL A 35 -12.14 -1.62 -2.80
C VAL A 35 -12.54 -2.97 -2.18
N ARG A 36 -13.74 -3.48 -2.41
CA ARG A 36 -14.20 -4.75 -1.81
C ARG A 36 -13.32 -5.93 -2.20
N SER A 37 -12.95 -6.72 -1.19
CA SER A 37 -12.26 -8.01 -1.39
C SER A 37 -13.05 -8.97 -2.27
N LYS A 38 -14.38 -8.95 -2.13
CA LYS A 38 -15.31 -9.76 -2.96
C LYS A 38 -16.63 -9.00 -3.16
N SER A 39 -17.10 -8.99 -4.38
CA SER A 39 -18.48 -8.61 -4.72
C SER A 39 -19.46 -9.68 -4.19
N SER A 40 -20.76 -9.32 -4.07
CA SER A 40 -21.85 -10.27 -3.79
C SER A 40 -21.88 -11.48 -4.74
N ASN A 41 -21.32 -11.34 -5.92
CA ASN A 41 -21.20 -12.39 -6.93
C ASN A 41 -19.89 -13.20 -6.84
N GLY A 42 -19.12 -13.07 -5.77
CA GLY A 42 -17.84 -13.75 -5.56
C GLY A 42 -16.67 -13.23 -6.40
N GLN A 43 -16.87 -12.17 -7.20
CA GLN A 43 -15.79 -11.54 -7.94
C GLN A 43 -14.90 -10.70 -7.03
N VAL A 44 -13.60 -10.82 -7.20
CA VAL A 44 -12.60 -9.99 -6.52
C VAL A 44 -12.69 -8.56 -7.06
N GLY A 45 -12.68 -7.57 -6.17
CA GLY A 45 -12.69 -6.16 -6.56
C GLY A 45 -11.54 -5.83 -7.52
N GLU A 46 -11.78 -4.90 -8.44
CA GLU A 46 -10.79 -4.57 -9.49
C GLU A 46 -9.48 -4.04 -8.90
N LEU A 47 -9.55 -3.17 -7.90
CA LEU A 47 -8.37 -2.63 -7.23
C LEU A 47 -7.57 -3.73 -6.51
N VAL A 48 -8.23 -4.64 -5.81
CA VAL A 48 -7.59 -5.80 -5.19
C VAL A 48 -6.89 -6.66 -6.26
N SER A 49 -7.56 -6.89 -7.38
CA SER A 49 -6.97 -7.65 -8.49
C SER A 49 -5.72 -6.98 -9.07
N LEU A 50 -5.68 -5.63 -9.15
CA LEU A 50 -4.52 -4.88 -9.59
C LEU A 50 -3.34 -5.03 -8.61
N PHE A 51 -3.57 -4.93 -7.31
CA PHE A 51 -2.52 -5.11 -6.29
C PHE A 51 -1.98 -6.54 -6.25
N VAL A 52 -2.84 -7.55 -6.41
CA VAL A 52 -2.43 -8.96 -6.31
C VAL A 52 -1.77 -9.45 -7.61
N LYS A 53 -2.28 -9.04 -8.76
CA LYS A 53 -1.89 -9.58 -10.07
C LYS A 53 -1.19 -8.59 -11.00
N GLY A 54 -1.30 -7.29 -10.74
CA GLY A 54 -0.84 -6.24 -11.67
C GLY A 54 0.64 -6.38 -12.03
N ARG A 55 1.49 -6.75 -11.08
CA ARG A 55 2.92 -6.98 -11.32
C ARG A 55 3.22 -8.01 -12.43
N HIS A 56 2.37 -9.03 -12.58
CA HIS A 56 2.53 -10.03 -13.62
C HIS A 56 2.23 -9.49 -15.03
N PHE A 57 1.60 -8.32 -15.09
CA PHE A 57 1.26 -7.63 -16.33
C PHE A 57 2.10 -6.35 -16.54
N GLY A 58 3.14 -6.14 -15.73
CA GLY A 58 3.95 -4.92 -15.78
C GLY A 58 3.19 -3.66 -15.33
N LEU A 59 2.17 -3.83 -14.50
CA LEU A 59 1.39 -2.71 -13.93
C LEU A 59 1.92 -2.36 -12.55
N SER A 60 2.23 -1.09 -12.34
CA SER A 60 2.45 -0.49 -11.02
C SER A 60 1.16 0.18 -10.58
N THR A 61 0.65 -0.17 -9.39
CA THR A 61 -0.60 0.37 -8.88
C THR A 61 -0.34 1.26 -7.67
N PHE A 62 -0.86 2.48 -7.72
CA PHE A 62 -0.83 3.45 -6.64
C PHE A 62 -2.25 3.75 -6.20
N VAL A 63 -2.48 3.82 -4.90
CA VAL A 63 -3.77 4.21 -4.33
C VAL A 63 -3.55 5.24 -3.23
N THR A 64 -4.31 6.33 -3.25
CA THR A 64 -4.41 7.25 -2.14
C THR A 64 -5.68 6.99 -1.36
N SER A 65 -5.64 7.19 -0.05
CA SER A 65 -6.80 7.02 0.83
C SER A 65 -6.68 7.93 2.04
N GLN A 66 -7.78 8.48 2.47
CA GLN A 66 -7.86 9.27 3.70
C GLN A 66 -7.78 8.39 4.96
N SER A 67 -8.06 7.09 4.84
CA SER A 67 -7.94 6.13 5.93
C SER A 67 -7.33 4.81 5.45
N TYR A 68 -6.31 4.36 6.16
CA TYR A 68 -5.69 3.06 5.94
C TYR A 68 -6.68 1.90 6.11
N LYS A 69 -7.64 2.06 7.00
CA LYS A 69 -8.65 1.03 7.30
C LYS A 69 -9.67 0.84 6.18
N PHE A 70 -9.87 1.83 5.32
CA PHE A 70 -10.75 1.70 4.16
C PHE A 70 -10.17 0.79 3.09
N LEU A 71 -8.85 0.65 3.05
CA LEU A 71 -8.21 -0.27 2.11
C LEU A 71 -8.49 -1.73 2.50
N ALA A 72 -8.87 -2.54 1.53
CA ALA A 72 -9.07 -3.97 1.74
C ALA A 72 -7.80 -4.63 2.31
N PRO A 73 -7.94 -5.64 3.17
CA PRO A 73 -6.78 -6.34 3.76
C PRO A 73 -5.81 -6.89 2.71
N GLU A 74 -6.31 -7.33 1.56
CA GLU A 74 -5.51 -7.84 0.46
C GLU A 74 -4.64 -6.76 -0.17
N ILE A 75 -5.14 -5.51 -0.30
CA ILE A 75 -4.37 -4.36 -0.78
C ILE A 75 -3.25 -4.07 0.21
N ARG A 76 -3.58 -3.96 1.51
CA ARG A 76 -2.62 -3.68 2.58
C ARG A 76 -1.50 -4.72 2.67
N LYS A 77 -1.84 -6.01 2.50
CA LYS A 77 -0.88 -7.13 2.55
C LYS A 77 0.01 -7.23 1.31
N ASN A 78 -0.44 -6.71 0.16
CA ASN A 78 0.31 -6.77 -1.10
C ASN A 78 0.96 -5.44 -1.48
N ALA A 79 0.80 -4.39 -0.67
CA ALA A 79 1.52 -3.14 -0.85
C ALA A 79 3.02 -3.35 -0.60
N LEU A 80 3.84 -2.96 -1.57
CA LEU A 80 5.30 -3.01 -1.47
C LEU A 80 5.87 -1.76 -0.83
N SER A 81 5.11 -0.68 -0.83
CA SER A 81 5.49 0.60 -0.24
C SER A 81 4.27 1.26 0.39
N LEU A 82 4.50 1.94 1.50
CA LEU A 82 3.48 2.71 2.20
C LEU A 82 4.03 4.09 2.55
N LEU A 83 3.30 5.14 2.14
CA LEU A 83 3.53 6.50 2.62
C LEU A 83 2.40 6.86 3.59
N ALA A 84 2.76 7.25 4.80
CA ALA A 84 1.82 7.62 5.84
C ALA A 84 2.12 9.05 6.34
N TRP A 85 1.09 9.87 6.36
CA TRP A 85 1.12 11.20 6.96
C TRP A 85 0.41 11.19 8.31
N ARG A 86 0.57 12.28 9.05
CA ARG A 86 -0.10 12.47 10.34
C ARG A 86 -1.61 12.35 10.17
N THR A 87 -2.20 11.39 10.89
CA THR A 87 -3.65 11.25 10.97
C THR A 87 -4.23 12.18 12.03
N ARG A 88 -5.43 12.69 11.80
CA ARG A 88 -6.12 13.56 12.77
C ARG A 88 -6.78 12.81 13.91
N THR A 89 -7.00 11.51 13.74
CA THR A 89 -7.65 10.64 14.72
C THR A 89 -6.64 10.11 15.73
N SER A 90 -6.95 10.25 17.02
CA SER A 90 -6.19 9.64 18.12
C SER A 90 -7.02 8.55 18.80
N GLY A 91 -6.35 7.56 19.38
CA GLY A 91 -6.98 6.48 20.16
C GLY A 91 -6.89 5.11 19.50
N ALA A 92 -7.45 4.11 20.16
CA ALA A 92 -7.35 2.68 19.78
C ALA A 92 -7.93 2.33 18.40
N SER A 93 -8.65 3.25 17.77
CA SER A 93 -9.18 3.07 16.42
C SER A 93 -8.48 3.91 15.38
N SER A 94 -7.33 4.53 15.69
CA SER A 94 -6.61 5.39 14.76
C SER A 94 -5.98 4.60 13.61
N ASP A 95 -5.83 5.24 12.44
CA ASP A 95 -5.08 4.67 11.33
C ASP A 95 -3.61 4.45 11.68
N THR A 96 -3.02 5.34 12.49
CA THR A 96 -1.66 5.18 12.99
C THR A 96 -1.47 3.85 13.71
N GLN A 97 -2.41 3.47 14.57
CA GLN A 97 -2.36 2.17 15.24
C GLN A 97 -2.54 1.01 14.27
N ALA A 98 -3.48 1.11 13.33
CA ALA A 98 -3.70 0.06 12.34
C ALA A 98 -2.48 -0.15 11.42
N ILE A 99 -1.79 0.93 11.05
CA ILE A 99 -0.52 0.85 10.31
C ILE A 99 0.56 0.22 11.21
N ALA A 100 0.68 0.68 12.46
CA ALA A 100 1.67 0.14 13.40
C ALA A 100 1.50 -1.37 13.65
N GLU A 101 0.26 -1.84 13.77
CA GLU A 101 -0.03 -3.27 13.89
C GLU A 101 0.38 -4.05 12.62
N ALA A 102 0.13 -3.48 11.45
CA ALA A 102 0.46 -4.12 10.18
C ALA A 102 1.97 -4.23 9.95
N VAL A 103 2.76 -3.23 10.40
CA VAL A 103 4.21 -3.16 10.16
C VAL A 103 5.06 -3.43 11.40
N GLY A 104 4.44 -3.70 12.55
CA GLY A 104 5.14 -3.88 13.82
C GLY A 104 6.17 -5.00 13.81
N GLY A 105 5.95 -6.04 12.99
CA GLY A 105 6.92 -7.11 12.84
C GLY A 105 8.27 -6.70 12.23
N THR A 106 8.40 -5.49 11.71
CA THR A 106 9.66 -4.94 11.16
C THR A 106 10.57 -4.31 12.22
N LEU A 107 10.10 -4.19 13.46
CA LEU A 107 10.83 -3.56 14.57
C LEU A 107 10.91 -4.49 15.78
N PRO A 108 12.01 -4.46 16.54
CA PRO A 108 12.17 -5.30 17.72
C PRO A 108 11.10 -5.08 18.80
N GLY A 109 10.63 -3.84 18.97
CA GLY A 109 9.57 -3.48 19.93
C GLY A 109 8.15 -3.64 19.39
N GLY A 110 7.98 -4.22 18.20
CA GLY A 110 6.69 -4.55 17.63
C GLY A 110 5.82 -3.32 17.32
N ALA A 111 4.51 -3.53 17.34
CA ALA A 111 3.53 -2.50 17.00
C ALA A 111 3.63 -1.23 17.88
N LYS A 112 3.98 -1.39 19.16
CA LYS A 112 4.11 -0.24 20.08
C LYS A 112 5.25 0.70 19.66
N GLN A 113 6.40 0.13 19.29
CA GLN A 113 7.54 0.90 18.79
C GLN A 113 7.20 1.53 17.42
N ALA A 114 6.52 0.79 16.54
CA ALA A 114 6.09 1.29 15.25
C ALA A 114 5.12 2.48 15.38
N GLU A 115 4.17 2.42 16.32
CA GLU A 115 3.24 3.52 16.58
C GLU A 115 3.97 4.78 17.07
N GLN A 116 4.91 4.61 18.00
CA GLN A 116 5.72 5.73 18.51
C GLN A 116 6.55 6.36 17.41
N LEU A 117 7.21 5.55 16.60
CA LEU A 117 8.03 6.00 15.48
C LEU A 117 7.20 6.73 14.41
N LEU A 118 6.03 6.21 14.06
CA LEU A 118 5.11 6.88 13.15
C LEU A 118 4.71 8.27 13.65
N LYS A 119 4.36 8.38 14.94
CA LYS A 119 4.01 9.66 15.56
C LYS A 119 5.18 10.65 15.55
N GLU A 120 6.39 10.16 15.82
CA GLU A 120 7.60 10.98 15.78
C GLU A 120 7.90 11.49 14.38
N ILE A 121 7.97 10.59 13.39
CA ILE A 121 8.28 10.95 12.00
C ILE A 121 7.25 11.95 11.45
N THR A 122 5.97 11.73 11.72
CA THR A 122 4.89 12.56 11.18
C THR A 122 4.51 13.73 12.09
N SER A 123 5.33 14.07 13.09
CA SER A 123 5.06 15.17 14.02
C SER A 123 5.08 16.54 13.35
N GLU A 124 5.94 16.72 12.37
CA GLU A 124 6.06 17.96 11.60
C GLU A 124 5.05 18.03 10.45
N LYS A 125 4.68 19.25 10.08
CA LYS A 125 3.74 19.49 8.98
C LYS A 125 4.35 19.04 7.66
N TYR A 126 3.57 18.32 6.85
CA TYR A 126 3.96 17.76 5.55
C TYR A 126 5.01 16.64 5.58
N GLN A 127 5.46 16.22 6.75
CA GLN A 127 6.35 15.10 6.87
C GLN A 127 5.59 13.78 6.78
N CYS A 128 6.15 12.81 6.05
CA CYS A 128 5.59 11.47 5.93
C CYS A 128 6.59 10.41 6.41
N ALA A 129 6.06 9.31 6.91
CA ALA A 129 6.80 8.07 7.03
C ALA A 129 6.69 7.31 5.70
N TYR A 130 7.82 6.95 5.11
CA TYR A 130 7.88 6.04 3.98
C TYR A 130 8.39 4.70 4.46
N LEU A 131 7.67 3.64 4.14
CA LEU A 131 8.05 2.26 4.44
C LEU A 131 8.27 1.51 3.14
N ASP A 132 9.49 1.05 2.92
CA ASP A 132 9.84 0.15 1.83
C ASP A 132 9.80 -1.30 2.32
N MET A 133 8.69 -1.99 2.05
CA MET A 133 8.49 -3.38 2.47
C MET A 133 9.32 -4.37 1.66
N THR A 134 10.08 -3.90 0.66
CA THR A 134 10.99 -4.72 -0.15
C THR A 134 12.45 -4.62 0.31
N ALA A 135 12.75 -3.65 1.18
CA ALA A 135 14.08 -3.43 1.70
C ALA A 135 14.50 -4.50 2.73
N ASP A 136 15.82 -4.59 2.97
CA ASP A 136 16.36 -5.42 4.04
C ASP A 136 15.82 -4.98 5.41
N PRO A 137 15.69 -5.90 6.38
CA PRO A 137 15.39 -5.56 7.76
C PRO A 137 16.34 -4.46 8.27
N GLY A 138 15.81 -3.44 8.92
CA GLY A 138 16.58 -2.26 9.38
C GLY A 138 16.71 -1.13 8.37
N LYS A 139 16.26 -1.32 7.12
CA LYS A 139 16.21 -0.28 6.07
C LYS A 139 14.80 0.02 5.58
N ILE A 140 13.80 -0.53 6.24
CA ILE A 140 12.39 -0.41 5.84
C ILE A 140 11.86 1.01 6.08
N TRP A 141 12.29 1.65 7.17
CA TRP A 141 11.72 2.89 7.66
C TRP A 141 12.49 4.12 7.18
N HIS A 142 11.75 5.12 6.72
CA HIS A 142 12.30 6.39 6.25
C HIS A 142 11.50 7.57 6.81
N ARG A 143 12.19 8.67 7.07
CA ARG A 143 11.58 9.98 7.30
C ARG A 143 11.58 10.73 5.97
N GLY A 144 10.41 10.81 5.32
CA GLY A 144 10.36 11.18 3.91
C GLY A 144 11.16 10.18 3.08
N TRP A 145 12.23 10.61 2.45
CA TRP A 145 13.10 9.75 1.62
C TRP A 145 14.42 9.36 2.32
N GLU A 146 14.65 9.83 3.54
CA GLU A 146 15.86 9.54 4.30
C GLU A 146 15.70 8.28 5.14
N PRO A 147 16.55 7.26 4.97
CA PRO A 147 16.46 6.02 5.72
C PRO A 147 16.75 6.26 7.20
N ILE A 148 16.00 5.58 8.06
CA ILE A 148 16.24 5.53 9.49
C ILE A 148 16.88 4.17 9.79
N GLY A 149 18.13 4.16 10.22
CA GLY A 149 18.82 2.94 10.64
C GLY A 149 18.41 2.50 12.05
N PHE A 150 18.25 1.21 12.26
CA PHE A 150 18.02 0.56 13.55
C PHE A 150 19.05 -0.53 13.79
#